data_2883ef8dbb225ddea46d92f2b04a5a5b
#
_entry.id   2883ef8dbb225ddea46d92f2b04a5a5b
#
_cell.length_a   1.000
_cell.length_b   1.000
_cell.length_c   1.000
_cell.angle_alpha   90.00
_cell.angle_beta   90.00
_cell.angle_gamma   90.00
#
_symmetry.space_group_name_H-M   'P 1'
#
loop_
_entity.id
_entity.type
_entity.pdbx_description
1 polymer ?
#
loop_
_entity_poly.entity_id
_entity_poly.type
_entity_poly.pdbx_seq_one_letter_code
_entity_poly.pdbx_strand_id
1 'polypeptide(L)'
;MSKPRLYYGWAVLAAGFIILLVGYAMRNTFSVFYPVLVSDFGWTRGSTALMYSMTILAYGLFAPVAGGLADRFKPKYVLATGGLIVGAGIALCSMPTSIWHFYIVYGIIVAIGTSLIGITPVISVVSHWFGSNRGGLVFGVLGAGFGVSLISAPLYQLLISNHGWRSAYVMIGLCAIAIIVPVSLLLIRRSPQHQALILERTTNAATDDPSAARVLRTEEWTVRRAFRTKSFKLFLPIGFCNMGFAQQVTIAHQVYFLQDVGYDPMVAASMFGIFGVAFALGNLSSPLSDRLGRVPFVIAGCLATAGSILLLNVAPNPDSSLVPLLFAFASGWGLGVVPPACFAAMVDRFHGRNYGSIHGTMILFISLGGAAGPWLGGQLHDLSGSYHTVFTIVQVFLIAAAVLIVFATRPSSMKLNP
;
A
#
# COMPACT_ATOMS: atom_id res chain seq x y z
N MET A 1 19.62 -25.23 -22.56
CA MET A 1 18.53 -24.52 -23.30
C MET A 1 17.54 -23.94 -22.27
N SER A 2 17.75 -22.69 -21.80
CA SER A 2 17.01 -22.11 -20.66
C SER A 2 16.12 -20.88 -21.00
N LYS A 3 15.83 -20.63 -22.26
CA LYS A 3 15.07 -19.43 -22.73
C LYS A 3 13.56 -19.43 -22.42
N PRO A 4 12.80 -20.54 -22.39
CA PRO A 4 11.35 -20.48 -22.16
C PRO A 4 10.96 -20.09 -20.71
N ARG A 5 11.82 -20.38 -19.70
CA ARG A 5 11.50 -20.15 -18.28
C ARG A 5 11.50 -18.65 -17.92
N LEU A 6 12.39 -17.86 -18.51
CA LEU A 6 12.46 -16.41 -18.26
C LEU A 6 11.25 -15.70 -18.85
N TYR A 7 10.79 -16.12 -20.02
CA TYR A 7 9.62 -15.57 -20.69
C TYR A 7 8.35 -15.71 -19.85
N TYR A 8 8.10 -16.90 -19.28
CA TYR A 8 6.89 -17.10 -18.48
C TYR A 8 6.94 -16.36 -17.12
N GLY A 9 8.11 -16.18 -16.53
CA GLY A 9 8.29 -15.36 -15.33
C GLY A 9 7.85 -13.90 -15.55
N TRP A 10 8.13 -13.33 -16.73
CA TRP A 10 7.65 -12.00 -17.08
C TRP A 10 6.13 -11.92 -17.23
N ALA A 11 5.49 -12.97 -17.77
CA ALA A 11 4.03 -13.07 -17.83
C ALA A 11 3.41 -13.13 -16.42
N VAL A 12 4.02 -13.88 -15.50
CA VAL A 12 3.57 -13.95 -14.10
C VAL A 12 3.77 -12.60 -13.39
N LEU A 13 4.87 -11.88 -13.65
CA LEU A 13 5.11 -10.55 -13.10
C LEU A 13 4.06 -9.54 -13.61
N ALA A 14 3.79 -9.55 -14.92
CA ALA A 14 2.75 -8.69 -15.52
C ALA A 14 1.35 -9.00 -14.95
N ALA A 15 1.02 -10.28 -14.80
CA ALA A 15 -0.23 -10.70 -14.19
C ALA A 15 -0.32 -10.23 -12.71
N GLY A 16 0.75 -10.39 -11.94
CA GLY A 16 0.85 -9.89 -10.56
C GLY A 16 0.68 -8.38 -10.50
N PHE A 17 1.30 -7.64 -11.40
CA PHE A 17 1.14 -6.19 -11.51
C PHE A 17 -0.31 -5.79 -11.80
N ILE A 18 -0.98 -6.43 -12.78
CA ILE A 18 -2.38 -6.15 -13.12
C ILE A 18 -3.31 -6.46 -11.93
N ILE A 19 -3.11 -7.58 -11.24
CA ILE A 19 -3.89 -7.96 -10.05
C ILE A 19 -3.74 -6.91 -8.96
N LEU A 20 -2.51 -6.48 -8.65
CA LEU A 20 -2.25 -5.45 -7.65
C LEU A 20 -2.81 -4.09 -8.06
N LEU A 21 -2.65 -3.70 -9.33
CA LEU A 21 -3.17 -2.46 -9.87
C LEU A 21 -4.69 -2.39 -9.67
N VAL A 22 -5.43 -3.41 -10.14
CA VAL A 22 -6.89 -3.44 -10.01
C VAL A 22 -7.31 -3.56 -8.54
N GLY A 23 -6.63 -4.38 -7.73
CA GLY A 23 -6.92 -4.54 -6.32
C GLY A 23 -6.74 -3.24 -5.51
N TYR A 24 -5.66 -2.50 -5.77
CA TYR A 24 -5.46 -1.19 -5.16
C TYR A 24 -6.43 -0.13 -5.68
N ALA A 25 -6.78 -0.19 -6.97
CA ALA A 25 -7.80 0.67 -7.55
C ALA A 25 -9.15 0.50 -6.82
N MET A 26 -9.55 -0.75 -6.53
CA MET A 26 -10.76 -1.05 -5.76
C MET A 26 -10.73 -0.44 -4.35
N ARG A 27 -9.61 -0.61 -3.64
CA ARG A 27 -9.47 -0.02 -2.30
C ARG A 27 -9.48 1.52 -2.33
N ASN A 28 -8.89 2.12 -3.35
CA ASN A 28 -8.75 3.57 -3.46
C ASN A 28 -9.98 4.25 -4.09
N THR A 29 -11.05 3.50 -4.47
CA THR A 29 -12.35 4.09 -4.86
C THR A 29 -12.87 5.03 -3.78
N PHE A 30 -12.59 4.73 -2.51
CA PHE A 30 -13.01 5.53 -1.37
C PHE A 30 -12.79 7.02 -1.59
N SER A 31 -11.62 7.44 -2.01
CA SER A 31 -11.26 8.86 -2.12
C SER A 31 -12.19 9.67 -3.04
N VAL A 32 -12.68 9.04 -4.13
CA VAL A 32 -13.58 9.69 -5.09
C VAL A 32 -15.04 9.55 -4.67
N PHE A 33 -15.42 8.43 -4.07
CA PHE A 33 -16.79 8.19 -3.60
C PHE A 33 -17.09 8.89 -2.28
N TYR A 34 -16.07 9.20 -1.48
CA TYR A 34 -16.21 9.76 -0.14
C TYR A 34 -17.05 11.06 -0.10
N PRO A 35 -16.78 12.10 -0.93
CA PRO A 35 -17.60 13.30 -0.94
C PRO A 35 -19.06 13.01 -1.30
N VAL A 36 -19.28 12.13 -2.27
CA VAL A 36 -20.62 11.77 -2.74
C VAL A 36 -21.43 11.04 -1.67
N LEU A 37 -20.80 10.11 -0.93
CA LEU A 37 -21.45 9.38 0.16
C LEU A 37 -21.82 10.31 1.33
N VAL A 38 -20.92 11.23 1.70
CA VAL A 38 -21.20 12.23 2.75
C VAL A 38 -22.37 13.13 2.32
N SER A 39 -22.41 13.58 1.08
CA SER A 39 -23.47 14.41 0.55
C SER A 39 -24.82 13.68 0.45
N ASP A 40 -24.82 12.43 -0.03
CA ASP A 40 -26.07 11.67 -0.28
C ASP A 40 -26.73 11.22 1.02
N PHE A 41 -25.95 10.82 2.01
CA PHE A 41 -26.44 10.29 3.28
C PHE A 41 -26.44 11.29 4.45
N GLY A 42 -25.80 12.45 4.31
CA GLY A 42 -25.65 13.42 5.38
C GLY A 42 -24.80 12.92 6.57
N TRP A 43 -23.92 11.92 6.35
CA TRP A 43 -23.06 11.40 7.40
C TRP A 43 -21.91 12.35 7.70
N THR A 44 -21.38 12.27 8.93
CA THR A 44 -20.16 13.02 9.28
C THR A 44 -18.95 12.48 8.53
N ARG A 45 -17.95 13.32 8.31
CA ARG A 45 -16.71 12.93 7.62
C ARG A 45 -15.95 11.86 8.40
N GLY A 46 -15.89 11.99 9.72
CA GLY A 46 -15.22 11.01 10.58
C GLY A 46 -15.86 9.64 10.52
N SER A 47 -17.21 9.55 10.63
CA SER A 47 -17.91 8.28 10.53
C SER A 47 -17.76 7.64 9.14
N THR A 48 -17.80 8.43 8.08
CA THR A 48 -17.60 7.92 6.71
C THR A 48 -16.16 7.47 6.48
N ALA A 49 -15.16 8.22 6.95
CA ALA A 49 -13.74 7.86 6.82
C ALA A 49 -13.38 6.60 7.63
N LEU A 50 -14.14 6.27 8.68
CA LEU A 50 -13.92 5.07 9.49
C LEU A 50 -14.00 3.79 8.65
N MET A 51 -14.86 3.73 7.61
CA MET A 51 -14.93 2.54 6.73
C MET A 51 -13.60 2.27 6.02
N TYR A 52 -12.90 3.32 5.57
CA TYR A 52 -11.58 3.18 4.95
C TYR A 52 -10.50 2.82 5.97
N SER A 53 -10.55 3.42 7.16
CA SER A 53 -9.69 3.06 8.28
C SER A 53 -9.81 1.59 8.68
N MET A 54 -11.04 1.07 8.75
CA MET A 54 -11.32 -0.35 9.00
C MET A 54 -10.74 -1.23 7.89
N THR A 55 -10.86 -0.80 6.62
CA THR A 55 -10.29 -1.54 5.48
C THR A 55 -8.78 -1.68 5.61
N ILE A 56 -8.07 -0.62 6.00
CA ILE A 56 -6.60 -0.66 6.15
C ILE A 56 -6.19 -1.53 7.34
N LEU A 57 -6.89 -1.43 8.48
CA LEU A 57 -6.62 -2.25 9.65
C LEU A 57 -6.86 -3.73 9.34
N ALA A 58 -8.02 -4.05 8.78
CA ALA A 58 -8.37 -5.42 8.42
C ALA A 58 -7.40 -5.99 7.36
N TYR A 59 -7.02 -5.19 6.34
CA TYR A 59 -5.98 -5.57 5.37
C TYR A 59 -4.68 -5.97 6.07
N GLY A 60 -4.19 -5.16 7.01
CA GLY A 60 -2.96 -5.45 7.76
C GLY A 60 -3.07 -6.72 8.61
N LEU A 61 -4.21 -6.95 9.27
CA LEU A 61 -4.46 -8.13 10.10
C LEU A 61 -4.60 -9.41 9.27
N PHE A 62 -5.24 -9.34 8.09
CA PHE A 62 -5.44 -10.50 7.22
C PHE A 62 -4.26 -10.79 6.28
N ALA A 63 -3.32 -9.86 6.09
CA ALA A 63 -2.18 -10.05 5.19
C ALA A 63 -1.31 -11.28 5.53
N PRO A 64 -0.99 -11.61 6.80
CA PRO A 64 -0.26 -12.84 7.13
C PRO A 64 -1.06 -14.10 6.78
N VAL A 65 -2.37 -14.08 7.00
CA VAL A 65 -3.27 -15.20 6.66
C VAL A 65 -3.32 -15.41 5.15
N ALA A 66 -3.44 -14.32 4.38
CA ALA A 66 -3.44 -14.36 2.91
C ALA A 66 -2.12 -14.91 2.35
N GLY A 67 -0.97 -14.52 2.93
CA GLY A 67 0.34 -15.08 2.60
C GLY A 67 0.40 -16.57 2.86
N GLY A 68 0.01 -17.01 4.06
CA GLY A 68 -0.02 -18.43 4.43
C GLY A 68 -0.96 -19.29 3.55
N LEU A 69 -2.10 -18.71 3.14
CA LEU A 69 -3.01 -19.38 2.19
C LEU A 69 -2.36 -19.53 0.80
N ALA A 70 -1.65 -18.50 0.31
CA ALA A 70 -0.94 -18.56 -0.97
C ALA A 70 0.21 -19.59 -0.97
N ASP A 71 0.86 -19.79 0.18
CA ASP A 71 1.90 -20.80 0.33
C ASP A 71 1.32 -22.23 0.40
N ARG A 72 0.21 -22.41 1.13
CA ARG A 72 -0.44 -23.71 1.34
C ARG A 72 -1.26 -24.18 0.14
N PHE A 73 -2.03 -23.30 -0.46
CA PHE A 73 -2.90 -23.61 -1.60
C PHE A 73 -2.27 -23.19 -2.93
N LYS A 74 -2.90 -23.58 -4.06
CA LYS A 74 -2.47 -23.12 -5.39
C LYS A 74 -2.74 -21.60 -5.51
N PRO A 75 -1.72 -20.74 -5.67
CA PRO A 75 -1.87 -19.28 -5.62
C PRO A 75 -2.93 -18.74 -6.56
N LYS A 76 -3.10 -19.33 -7.75
CA LYS A 76 -4.11 -18.91 -8.73
C LYS A 76 -5.54 -18.92 -8.17
N TYR A 77 -5.87 -19.89 -7.28
CA TYR A 77 -7.20 -19.96 -6.68
C TYR A 77 -7.34 -18.95 -5.54
N VAL A 78 -6.29 -18.73 -4.74
CA VAL A 78 -6.29 -17.71 -3.68
C VAL A 78 -6.51 -16.32 -4.27
N LEU A 79 -5.77 -15.97 -5.32
CA LEU A 79 -5.89 -14.70 -6.01
C LEU A 79 -7.25 -14.55 -6.72
N ALA A 80 -7.75 -15.63 -7.39
CA ALA A 80 -9.06 -15.59 -8.02
C ALA A 80 -10.20 -15.41 -7.00
N THR A 81 -10.15 -16.12 -5.87
CA THR A 81 -11.14 -15.97 -4.78
C THR A 81 -11.07 -14.56 -4.19
N GLY A 82 -9.85 -14.01 -3.98
CA GLY A 82 -9.68 -12.64 -3.54
C GLY A 82 -10.28 -11.63 -4.53
N GLY A 83 -10.08 -11.86 -5.84
CA GLY A 83 -10.70 -11.05 -6.91
C GLY A 83 -12.22 -11.10 -6.91
N LEU A 84 -12.80 -12.28 -6.70
CA LEU A 84 -14.26 -12.42 -6.54
C LEU A 84 -14.78 -11.68 -5.31
N ILE A 85 -14.11 -11.84 -4.16
CA ILE A 85 -14.53 -11.21 -2.90
C ILE A 85 -14.43 -9.68 -3.01
N VAL A 86 -13.31 -9.14 -3.53
CA VAL A 86 -13.15 -7.68 -3.63
C VAL A 86 -14.13 -7.08 -4.63
N GLY A 87 -14.29 -7.70 -5.80
CA GLY A 87 -15.19 -7.17 -6.81
C GLY A 87 -16.66 -7.28 -6.40
N ALA A 88 -17.08 -8.42 -5.83
CA ALA A 88 -18.42 -8.56 -5.26
C ALA A 88 -18.66 -7.59 -4.10
N GLY A 89 -17.67 -7.42 -3.19
CA GLY A 89 -17.76 -6.45 -2.10
C GLY A 89 -17.93 -5.02 -2.60
N ILE A 90 -17.17 -4.59 -3.60
CA ILE A 90 -17.33 -3.28 -4.23
C ILE A 90 -18.72 -3.15 -4.89
N ALA A 91 -19.19 -4.16 -5.63
CA ALA A 91 -20.52 -4.12 -6.24
C ALA A 91 -21.63 -4.06 -5.17
N LEU A 92 -21.49 -4.78 -4.05
CA LEU A 92 -22.43 -4.74 -2.92
C LEU A 92 -22.44 -3.37 -2.23
N CYS A 93 -21.42 -2.54 -2.35
CA CYS A 93 -21.45 -1.15 -1.87
C CYS A 93 -22.46 -0.26 -2.62
N SER A 94 -23.14 -0.75 -3.65
CA SER A 94 -24.24 -0.06 -4.33
C SER A 94 -25.57 -0.15 -3.58
N MET A 95 -25.75 -1.14 -2.69
CA MET A 95 -27.02 -1.45 -2.03
C MET A 95 -27.28 -0.75 -0.68
N PRO A 96 -26.29 -0.15 0.02
CA PRO A 96 -26.48 0.31 1.38
C PRO A 96 -27.51 1.43 1.53
N THR A 97 -28.22 1.37 2.66
CA THR A 97 -29.02 2.45 3.21
C THR A 97 -28.50 2.89 4.59
N SER A 98 -27.49 2.19 5.13
CA SER A 98 -26.93 2.41 6.47
C SER A 98 -25.40 2.38 6.44
N ILE A 99 -24.78 3.19 7.29
CA ILE A 99 -23.32 3.24 7.44
C ILE A 99 -22.73 1.91 7.93
N TRP A 100 -23.45 1.15 8.75
CA TRP A 100 -23.05 -0.16 9.25
C TRP A 100 -22.83 -1.17 8.12
N HIS A 101 -23.63 -1.07 7.07
CA HIS A 101 -23.46 -1.90 5.89
C HIS A 101 -22.11 -1.62 5.21
N PHE A 102 -21.72 -0.34 5.07
CA PHE A 102 -20.42 0.02 4.54
C PHE A 102 -19.26 -0.43 5.45
N TYR A 103 -19.42 -0.36 6.76
CA TYR A 103 -18.39 -0.87 7.69
C TYR A 103 -18.16 -2.37 7.50
N ILE A 104 -19.21 -3.16 7.28
CA ILE A 104 -19.09 -4.60 7.06
C ILE A 104 -18.58 -4.87 5.64
N VAL A 105 -19.23 -4.31 4.61
CA VAL A 105 -18.93 -4.64 3.22
C VAL A 105 -17.60 -4.03 2.80
N TYR A 106 -17.44 -2.72 2.94
CA TYR A 106 -16.21 -2.04 2.53
C TYR A 106 -15.10 -2.25 3.56
N GLY A 107 -15.40 -2.07 4.84
CA GLY A 107 -14.42 -2.16 5.92
C GLY A 107 -13.84 -3.56 6.13
N ILE A 108 -14.64 -4.63 5.95
CA ILE A 108 -14.21 -6.00 6.25
C ILE A 108 -14.16 -6.86 4.98
N ILE A 109 -15.25 -6.98 4.20
CA ILE A 109 -15.30 -7.91 3.05
C ILE A 109 -14.31 -7.48 1.97
N VAL A 110 -14.32 -6.20 1.57
CA VAL A 110 -13.35 -5.67 0.60
C VAL A 110 -11.93 -5.78 1.13
N ALA A 111 -11.69 -5.58 2.44
CA ALA A 111 -10.39 -5.73 3.06
C ALA A 111 -9.86 -7.17 2.98
N ILE A 112 -10.69 -8.17 3.25
CA ILE A 112 -10.33 -9.59 3.09
C ILE A 112 -9.98 -9.88 1.64
N GLY A 113 -10.81 -9.45 0.69
CA GLY A 113 -10.56 -9.63 -0.74
C GLY A 113 -9.24 -8.97 -1.17
N THR A 114 -9.01 -7.72 -0.77
CA THR A 114 -7.77 -6.99 -1.09
C THR A 114 -6.54 -7.61 -0.43
N SER A 115 -6.67 -8.22 0.75
CA SER A 115 -5.56 -8.95 1.40
C SER A 115 -5.16 -10.19 0.60
N LEU A 116 -6.15 -10.95 0.07
CA LEU A 116 -5.91 -12.15 -0.72
C LEU A 116 -5.26 -11.87 -2.09
N ILE A 117 -5.48 -10.68 -2.67
CA ILE A 117 -4.84 -10.22 -3.90
C ILE A 117 -3.71 -9.21 -3.65
N GLY A 118 -3.35 -8.97 -2.40
CA GLY A 118 -2.39 -7.96 -1.98
C GLY A 118 -0.95 -8.29 -2.32
N ILE A 119 -0.05 -7.37 -1.93
CA ILE A 119 1.38 -7.47 -2.24
C ILE A 119 2.02 -8.75 -1.68
N THR A 120 1.60 -9.22 -0.50
CA THR A 120 2.19 -10.38 0.16
C THR A 120 2.00 -11.68 -0.64
N PRO A 121 0.76 -12.11 -1.01
CA PRO A 121 0.59 -13.31 -1.80
C PRO A 121 1.12 -13.16 -3.23
N VAL A 122 1.07 -11.97 -3.84
CA VAL A 122 1.60 -11.75 -5.19
C VAL A 122 3.13 -11.86 -5.20
N ILE A 123 3.84 -11.23 -4.26
CA ILE A 123 5.30 -11.35 -4.15
C ILE A 123 5.72 -12.78 -3.88
N SER A 124 5.03 -13.52 -3.02
CA SER A 124 5.31 -14.94 -2.74
C SER A 124 5.36 -15.77 -4.03
N VAL A 125 4.45 -15.48 -4.96
CA VAL A 125 4.41 -16.20 -6.25
C VAL A 125 5.48 -15.71 -7.23
N VAL A 126 5.60 -14.40 -7.40
CA VAL A 126 6.45 -13.81 -8.43
C VAL A 126 7.93 -13.99 -8.11
N SER A 127 8.33 -13.88 -6.84
CA SER A 127 9.72 -14.00 -6.41
C SER A 127 10.35 -15.35 -6.78
N HIS A 128 9.57 -16.43 -6.80
CA HIS A 128 10.05 -17.76 -7.18
C HIS A 128 10.41 -17.93 -8.67
N TRP A 129 10.03 -16.97 -9.53
CA TRP A 129 10.38 -16.96 -10.95
C TRP A 129 11.67 -16.19 -11.22
N PHE A 130 12.04 -15.27 -10.31
CA PHE A 130 13.22 -14.41 -10.46
C PHE A 130 14.24 -14.77 -9.37
N GLY A 131 15.48 -14.97 -9.73
CA GLY A 131 16.55 -15.22 -8.76
C GLY A 131 16.75 -14.01 -7.82
N SER A 132 17.48 -14.22 -6.73
CA SER A 132 17.76 -13.21 -5.69
C SER A 132 18.28 -11.87 -6.23
N ASN A 133 19.02 -11.89 -7.35
CA ASN A 133 19.60 -10.70 -7.97
C ASN A 133 18.58 -9.77 -8.63
N ARG A 134 17.31 -10.17 -8.77
CA ARG A 134 16.24 -9.37 -9.40
C ARG A 134 15.11 -9.00 -8.43
N GLY A 135 15.26 -9.27 -7.15
CA GLY A 135 14.26 -8.96 -6.13
C GLY A 135 13.86 -7.49 -6.13
N GLY A 136 14.82 -6.56 -6.21
CA GLY A 136 14.56 -5.12 -6.25
C GLY A 136 13.71 -4.68 -7.45
N LEU A 137 13.94 -5.26 -8.64
CA LEU A 137 13.12 -4.99 -9.83
C LEU A 137 11.69 -5.48 -9.64
N VAL A 138 11.50 -6.69 -9.12
CA VAL A 138 10.17 -7.28 -8.84
C VAL A 138 9.40 -6.42 -7.85
N PHE A 139 10.02 -6.04 -6.74
CA PHE A 139 9.41 -5.17 -5.73
C PHE A 139 9.08 -3.79 -6.30
N GLY A 140 9.99 -3.20 -7.09
CA GLY A 140 9.79 -1.88 -7.70
C GLY A 140 8.61 -1.87 -8.69
N VAL A 141 8.54 -2.86 -9.58
CA VAL A 141 7.43 -2.97 -10.55
C VAL A 141 6.11 -3.21 -9.84
N LEU A 142 6.05 -4.17 -8.91
CA LEU A 142 4.81 -4.46 -8.18
C LEU A 142 4.38 -3.29 -7.29
N GLY A 143 5.32 -2.61 -6.64
CA GLY A 143 5.06 -1.43 -5.82
C GLY A 143 4.53 -0.23 -6.63
N ALA A 144 5.04 -0.02 -7.85
CA ALA A 144 4.53 1.02 -8.75
C ALA A 144 3.05 0.83 -9.10
N GLY A 145 2.55 -0.42 -9.07
CA GLY A 145 1.13 -0.73 -9.30
C GLY A 145 0.18 0.01 -8.36
N PHE A 146 0.63 0.32 -7.14
CA PHE A 146 -0.16 1.14 -6.21
C PHE A 146 -0.36 2.58 -6.74
N GLY A 147 0.70 3.26 -7.15
CA GLY A 147 0.58 4.62 -7.72
C GLY A 147 -0.23 4.63 -9.03
N VAL A 148 0.06 3.68 -9.93
CA VAL A 148 -0.67 3.56 -11.21
C VAL A 148 -2.17 3.30 -10.98
N SER A 149 -2.55 2.61 -9.90
CA SER A 149 -3.97 2.36 -9.58
C SER A 149 -4.78 3.64 -9.36
N LEU A 150 -4.14 4.72 -8.92
CA LEU A 150 -4.82 5.99 -8.64
C LEU A 150 -5.19 6.76 -9.92
N ILE A 151 -4.59 6.41 -11.07
CA ILE A 151 -4.95 6.97 -12.38
C ILE A 151 -6.41 6.65 -12.74
N SER A 152 -7.01 5.64 -12.11
CA SER A 152 -8.44 5.30 -12.30
C SER A 152 -9.41 6.32 -11.70
N ALA A 153 -8.96 7.27 -10.88
CA ALA A 153 -9.82 8.21 -10.19
C ALA A 153 -10.69 9.10 -11.11
N PRO A 154 -10.17 9.70 -12.20
CA PRO A 154 -11.01 10.44 -13.15
C PRO A 154 -12.08 9.56 -13.81
N LEU A 155 -11.74 8.28 -14.09
CA LEU A 155 -12.71 7.33 -14.63
C LEU A 155 -13.85 7.06 -13.62
N TYR A 156 -13.54 6.94 -12.34
CA TYR A 156 -14.55 6.78 -11.31
C TYR A 156 -15.45 8.00 -11.20
N GLN A 157 -14.87 9.20 -11.23
CA GLN A 157 -15.65 10.44 -11.23
C GLN A 157 -16.56 10.52 -12.46
N LEU A 158 -16.07 10.16 -13.63
CA LEU A 158 -16.87 10.11 -14.88
C LEU A 158 -18.04 9.13 -14.74
N LEU A 159 -17.81 7.94 -14.21
CA LEU A 159 -18.88 6.95 -13.97
C LEU A 159 -19.92 7.46 -13.00
N ILE A 160 -19.50 8.12 -11.92
CA ILE A 160 -20.40 8.73 -10.92
C ILE A 160 -21.25 9.82 -11.57
N SER A 161 -20.64 10.72 -12.34
CA SER A 161 -21.33 11.84 -12.96
C SER A 161 -22.36 11.38 -14.01
N ASN A 162 -22.06 10.31 -14.76
CA ASN A 162 -22.94 9.85 -15.85
C ASN A 162 -24.00 8.85 -15.41
N HIS A 163 -23.72 8.01 -14.40
CA HIS A 163 -24.58 6.87 -14.04
C HIS A 163 -24.98 6.85 -12.55
N GLY A 164 -24.50 7.81 -11.77
CA GLY A 164 -24.65 7.83 -10.31
C GLY A 164 -23.72 6.84 -9.61
N TRP A 165 -23.48 7.08 -8.33
CA TRP A 165 -22.49 6.33 -7.55
C TRP A 165 -22.87 4.84 -7.34
N ARG A 166 -24.16 4.52 -7.26
CA ARG A 166 -24.62 3.13 -7.11
C ARG A 166 -24.27 2.27 -8.32
N SER A 167 -24.62 2.76 -9.52
CA SER A 167 -24.28 2.07 -10.78
C SER A 167 -22.76 2.02 -11.00
N ALA A 168 -22.04 3.08 -10.63
CA ALA A 168 -20.57 3.11 -10.71
C ALA A 168 -19.95 2.00 -9.86
N TYR A 169 -20.38 1.79 -8.61
CA TYR A 169 -19.88 0.69 -7.77
C TYR A 169 -20.11 -0.69 -8.40
N VAL A 170 -21.29 -0.94 -8.97
CA VAL A 170 -21.58 -2.20 -9.67
C VAL A 170 -20.65 -2.40 -10.88
N MET A 171 -20.52 -1.39 -11.73
CA MET A 171 -19.67 -1.45 -12.94
C MET A 171 -18.20 -1.72 -12.57
N ILE A 172 -17.68 -0.98 -11.57
CA ILE A 172 -16.30 -1.11 -11.09
C ILE A 172 -16.05 -2.50 -10.48
N GLY A 173 -16.98 -2.99 -9.66
CA GLY A 173 -16.89 -4.31 -9.04
C GLY A 173 -16.91 -5.45 -10.06
N LEU A 174 -17.80 -5.39 -11.04
CA LEU A 174 -17.89 -6.39 -12.13
C LEU A 174 -16.63 -6.34 -13.02
N CYS A 175 -16.13 -5.16 -13.33
CA CYS A 175 -14.88 -4.99 -14.07
C CYS A 175 -13.70 -5.62 -13.33
N ALA A 176 -13.61 -5.43 -12.02
CA ALA A 176 -12.56 -6.05 -11.19
C ALA A 176 -12.62 -7.57 -11.25
N ILE A 177 -13.80 -8.18 -11.14
CA ILE A 177 -14.00 -9.63 -11.29
C ILE A 177 -13.55 -10.09 -12.66
N ALA A 178 -14.01 -9.40 -13.73
CA ALA A 178 -13.73 -9.75 -15.11
C ALA A 178 -12.24 -9.67 -15.46
N ILE A 179 -11.45 -8.85 -14.75
CA ILE A 179 -10.00 -8.75 -14.97
C ILE A 179 -9.25 -9.71 -14.03
N ILE A 180 -9.48 -9.62 -12.71
CA ILE A 180 -8.64 -10.33 -11.73
C ILE A 180 -8.82 -11.84 -11.82
N VAL A 181 -10.05 -12.33 -11.98
CA VAL A 181 -10.32 -13.78 -11.96
C VAL A 181 -9.69 -14.49 -13.16
N PRO A 182 -9.91 -14.05 -14.42
CA PRO A 182 -9.26 -14.69 -15.57
C PRO A 182 -7.74 -14.56 -15.53
N VAL A 183 -7.20 -13.39 -15.20
CA VAL A 183 -5.74 -13.17 -15.09
C VAL A 183 -5.13 -14.13 -14.05
N SER A 184 -5.77 -14.29 -12.90
CA SER A 184 -5.30 -15.20 -11.85
C SER A 184 -5.33 -16.66 -12.30
N LEU A 185 -6.42 -17.12 -12.90
CA LEU A 185 -6.60 -18.51 -13.28
C LEU A 185 -5.73 -18.93 -14.47
N LEU A 186 -5.54 -18.03 -15.46
CA LEU A 186 -4.84 -18.33 -16.70
C LEU A 186 -3.34 -18.09 -16.63
N LEU A 187 -2.91 -17.00 -15.99
CA LEU A 187 -1.52 -16.55 -16.05
C LEU A 187 -0.72 -16.88 -14.78
N ILE A 188 -1.34 -16.99 -13.60
CA ILE A 188 -0.62 -17.28 -12.36
C ILE A 188 -0.31 -18.78 -12.26
N ARG A 189 1.00 -19.08 -12.24
CA ARG A 189 1.52 -20.45 -12.09
C ARG A 189 2.68 -20.46 -11.09
N ARG A 190 2.84 -21.57 -10.39
CA ARG A 190 4.05 -21.82 -9.56
C ARG A 190 5.27 -22.06 -10.46
N SER A 191 6.43 -21.57 -10.03
CA SER A 191 7.66 -21.89 -10.75
C SER A 191 7.98 -23.38 -10.66
N PRO A 192 8.52 -24.01 -11.73
CA PRO A 192 8.89 -25.43 -11.72
C PRO A 192 9.90 -25.78 -10.64
N GLN A 193 10.83 -24.88 -10.33
CA GLN A 193 11.82 -25.05 -9.25
C GLN A 193 11.16 -25.12 -7.86
N HIS A 194 10.16 -24.27 -7.61
CA HIS A 194 9.41 -24.30 -6.35
C HIS A 194 8.54 -25.54 -6.23
N GLN A 195 7.98 -26.04 -7.33
CA GLN A 195 7.25 -27.31 -7.35
C GLN A 195 8.17 -28.51 -7.01
N ALA A 196 9.39 -28.52 -7.55
CA ALA A 196 10.38 -29.55 -7.24
C ALA A 196 10.77 -29.55 -5.75
N LEU A 197 11.02 -28.35 -5.18
CA LEU A 197 11.34 -28.20 -3.74
C LEU A 197 10.20 -28.63 -2.81
N ILE A 198 8.95 -28.38 -3.19
CA ILE A 198 7.79 -28.85 -2.40
C ILE A 198 7.70 -30.39 -2.47
N LEU A 199 7.94 -30.98 -3.65
CA LEU A 199 7.91 -32.41 -3.85
C LEU A 199 9.01 -33.08 -3.03
N GLU A 200 10.25 -32.59 -3.07
CA GLU A 200 11.37 -33.06 -2.25
C GLU A 200 11.08 -32.94 -0.75
N ARG A 201 10.49 -31.86 -0.29
CA ARG A 201 10.13 -31.70 1.13
C ARG A 201 9.04 -32.69 1.57
N THR A 202 8.06 -32.98 0.71
CA THR A 202 7.03 -33.99 1.01
C THR A 202 7.60 -35.41 1.00
N THR A 203 8.61 -35.68 0.17
CA THR A 203 9.27 -36.99 0.08
C THR A 203 10.27 -37.14 1.23
N ASN A 204 11.03 -36.09 1.58
CA ASN A 204 12.04 -36.13 2.65
C ASN A 204 11.46 -35.96 4.06
N ALA A 205 10.22 -35.49 4.21
CA ALA A 205 9.50 -35.51 5.49
C ALA A 205 9.18 -36.97 5.95
N ALA A 206 9.42 -37.96 5.09
CA ALA A 206 9.34 -39.36 5.42
C ALA A 206 10.69 -39.97 5.90
N THR A 207 11.78 -39.18 5.86
CA THR A 207 13.10 -39.57 6.35
C THR A 207 13.65 -38.50 7.29
N ASP A 208 13.41 -38.64 8.59
CA ASP A 208 13.98 -37.84 9.66
C ASP A 208 15.51 -37.98 9.70
N ASP A 209 16.25 -37.05 9.13
CA ASP A 209 17.68 -36.88 9.39
C ASP A 209 17.93 -35.57 10.13
N PRO A 210 18.24 -35.59 11.44
CA PRO A 210 18.47 -34.40 12.26
C PRO A 210 19.79 -33.68 11.97
N SER A 211 20.68 -34.26 11.13
CA SER A 211 22.04 -33.75 10.93
C SER A 211 22.12 -32.54 9.96
N ALA A 212 21.16 -32.38 9.07
CA ALA A 212 21.09 -31.26 8.11
C ALA A 212 20.74 -29.90 8.74
N ALA A 213 20.24 -29.91 9.97
CA ALA A 213 19.80 -28.68 10.69
C ALA A 213 20.94 -27.88 11.36
N ARG A 214 22.19 -28.38 11.30
CA ARG A 214 23.31 -27.86 12.13
C ARG A 214 24.30 -26.94 11.42
N VAL A 215 24.14 -26.70 10.10
CA VAL A 215 25.09 -25.89 9.32
C VAL A 215 24.44 -24.53 9.03
N LEU A 216 25.02 -23.47 9.54
CA LEU A 216 24.74 -22.03 9.41
C LEU A 216 23.99 -21.39 10.61
N ARG A 217 24.61 -21.41 11.80
CA ARG A 217 24.38 -20.40 12.82
C ARG A 217 25.17 -19.13 12.47
N THR A 218 24.80 -18.43 11.42
CA THR A 218 25.03 -16.99 11.35
C THR A 218 24.07 -16.34 12.35
N GLU A 219 24.53 -15.32 13.09
CA GLU A 219 23.71 -14.59 14.09
C GLU A 219 22.38 -14.14 13.48
N GLU A 220 21.33 -14.96 13.63
CA GLU A 220 20.02 -14.67 13.04
C GLU A 220 19.33 -13.55 13.80
N TRP A 221 18.89 -12.52 13.07
CA TRP A 221 18.00 -11.51 13.59
C TRP A 221 16.63 -12.11 13.92
N THR A 222 16.16 -11.91 15.14
CA THR A 222 14.78 -12.23 15.55
C THR A 222 14.04 -10.92 15.85
N VAL A 223 12.70 -10.93 15.79
CA VAL A 223 11.88 -9.76 16.14
C VAL A 223 12.21 -9.25 17.53
N ARG A 224 12.39 -10.18 18.53
CA ARG A 224 12.77 -9.83 19.90
C ARG A 224 14.13 -9.14 19.96
N ARG A 225 15.12 -9.59 19.18
CA ARG A 225 16.47 -8.98 19.11
C ARG A 225 16.39 -7.62 18.41
N ALA A 226 15.61 -7.49 17.33
CA ALA A 226 15.38 -6.24 16.64
C ALA A 226 14.77 -5.17 17.56
N PHE A 227 13.75 -5.53 18.36
CA PHE A 227 13.15 -4.63 19.35
C PHE A 227 14.12 -4.12 20.43
N ARG A 228 15.23 -4.81 20.69
CA ARG A 228 16.27 -4.35 21.59
C ARG A 228 17.14 -3.25 20.98
N THR A 229 17.15 -3.12 19.65
CA THR A 229 17.94 -2.10 18.95
C THR A 229 17.21 -0.75 18.91
N LYS A 230 17.97 0.34 19.09
CA LYS A 230 17.45 1.70 18.94
C LYS A 230 16.93 1.95 17.52
N SER A 231 17.65 1.42 16.51
CA SER A 231 17.26 1.58 15.10
C SER A 231 15.87 1.04 14.82
N PHE A 232 15.56 -0.19 15.25
CA PHE A 232 14.25 -0.79 14.97
C PHE A 232 13.11 -0.03 15.65
N LYS A 233 13.33 0.37 16.94
CA LYS A 233 12.37 1.19 17.67
C LYS A 233 12.07 2.54 17.01
N LEU A 234 13.01 3.07 16.22
CA LEU A 234 12.83 4.31 15.45
C LEU A 234 12.20 4.09 14.09
N PHE A 235 12.45 2.92 13.44
CA PHE A 235 11.78 2.60 12.18
C PHE A 235 10.26 2.44 12.34
N LEU A 236 9.78 1.92 13.47
CA LEU A 236 8.34 1.71 13.72
C LEU A 236 7.54 3.03 13.66
N PRO A 237 7.91 4.10 14.43
CA PRO A 237 7.22 5.38 14.32
C PRO A 237 7.42 6.07 12.97
N ILE A 238 8.54 5.87 12.25
CA ILE A 238 8.69 6.37 10.89
C ILE A 238 7.61 5.76 9.98
N GLY A 239 7.42 4.44 10.07
CA GLY A 239 6.39 3.74 9.30
C GLY A 239 4.98 4.20 9.67
N PHE A 240 4.70 4.35 10.96
CA PHE A 240 3.43 4.87 11.45
C PHE A 240 3.16 6.29 10.93
N CYS A 241 4.12 7.21 11.09
CA CYS A 241 3.94 8.64 10.78
C CYS A 241 3.86 8.90 9.26
N ASN A 242 4.78 8.32 8.47
CA ASN A 242 4.85 8.60 7.03
C ASN A 242 3.94 7.68 6.22
N MET A 243 4.24 6.37 6.16
CA MET A 243 3.53 5.40 5.32
C MET A 243 2.14 5.05 5.85
N GLY A 244 1.96 5.08 7.16
CA GLY A 244 0.66 4.91 7.80
C GLY A 244 -0.14 6.20 7.76
N PHE A 245 0.10 7.10 8.69
CA PHE A 245 -0.75 8.26 8.93
C PHE A 245 -0.74 9.24 7.74
N ALA A 246 0.42 9.84 7.43
CA ALA A 246 0.49 10.91 6.44
C ALA A 246 0.02 10.46 5.04
N GLN A 247 0.50 9.30 4.58
CA GLN A 247 0.12 8.76 3.28
C GLN A 247 -1.38 8.46 3.20
N GLN A 248 -1.95 7.80 4.21
CA GLN A 248 -3.36 7.38 4.15
C GLN A 248 -4.34 8.53 4.38
N VAL A 249 -3.97 9.52 5.20
CA VAL A 249 -4.74 10.79 5.30
C VAL A 249 -4.76 11.49 3.95
N THR A 250 -3.59 11.67 3.33
CA THR A 250 -3.50 12.32 2.02
C THR A 250 -4.33 11.59 0.97
N ILE A 251 -4.24 10.26 0.90
CA ILE A 251 -5.02 9.46 -0.05
C ILE A 251 -6.53 9.57 0.21
N ALA A 252 -6.96 9.50 1.47
CA ALA A 252 -8.39 9.50 1.80
C ALA A 252 -9.06 10.86 1.60
N HIS A 253 -8.36 11.93 1.96
CA HIS A 253 -8.97 13.25 2.11
C HIS A 253 -8.63 14.25 1.01
N GLN A 254 -7.59 14.03 0.16
CA GLN A 254 -7.16 15.06 -0.79
C GLN A 254 -8.22 15.42 -1.84
N VAL A 255 -9.00 14.46 -2.33
CA VAL A 255 -10.07 14.75 -3.31
C VAL A 255 -11.13 15.64 -2.65
N TYR A 256 -11.55 15.25 -1.44
CA TYR A 256 -12.55 16.02 -0.71
C TYR A 256 -12.02 17.41 -0.31
N PHE A 257 -10.76 17.50 0.12
CA PHE A 257 -10.14 18.78 0.44
C PHE A 257 -10.11 19.74 -0.77
N LEU A 258 -9.76 19.24 -1.94
CA LEU A 258 -9.77 20.05 -3.16
C LEU A 258 -11.19 20.54 -3.50
N GLN A 259 -12.22 19.72 -3.31
CA GLN A 259 -13.62 20.12 -3.50
C GLN A 259 -14.06 21.16 -2.47
N ASP A 260 -13.64 21.06 -1.21
CA ASP A 260 -13.92 22.08 -0.18
C ASP A 260 -13.28 23.44 -0.47
N VAL A 261 -12.10 23.42 -1.13
CA VAL A 261 -11.44 24.66 -1.59
C VAL A 261 -12.17 25.27 -2.79
N GLY A 262 -13.07 24.52 -3.45
CA GLY A 262 -13.89 24.98 -4.56
C GLY A 262 -13.48 24.45 -5.94
N TYR A 263 -12.56 23.49 -6.01
CA TYR A 263 -12.21 22.84 -7.28
C TYR A 263 -13.33 21.90 -7.74
N ASP A 264 -13.55 21.85 -9.06
CA ASP A 264 -14.49 20.92 -9.67
C ASP A 264 -14.14 19.45 -9.33
N PRO A 265 -15.15 18.58 -9.10
CA PRO A 265 -14.93 17.17 -8.77
C PRO A 265 -14.06 16.40 -9.75
N MET A 266 -14.17 16.72 -11.07
CA MET A 266 -13.34 16.08 -12.10
C MET A 266 -11.89 16.56 -12.03
N VAL A 267 -11.66 17.84 -11.72
CA VAL A 267 -10.33 18.40 -11.48
C VAL A 267 -9.71 17.73 -10.25
N ALA A 268 -10.44 17.65 -9.14
CA ALA A 268 -9.96 17.01 -7.91
C ALA A 268 -9.59 15.54 -8.13
N ALA A 269 -10.42 14.77 -8.84
CA ALA A 269 -10.14 13.39 -9.20
C ALA A 269 -8.93 13.25 -10.16
N SER A 270 -8.77 14.20 -11.10
CA SER A 270 -7.62 14.24 -12.02
C SER A 270 -6.32 14.51 -11.28
N MET A 271 -6.31 15.43 -10.31
CA MET A 271 -5.16 15.69 -9.44
C MET A 271 -4.79 14.46 -8.61
N PHE A 272 -5.77 13.68 -8.17
CA PHE A 272 -5.51 12.39 -7.52
C PHE A 272 -4.86 11.37 -8.47
N GLY A 273 -5.26 11.34 -9.73
CA GLY A 273 -4.57 10.55 -10.76
C GLY A 273 -3.11 10.97 -10.97
N ILE A 274 -2.84 12.29 -11.04
CA ILE A 274 -1.49 12.85 -11.16
C ILE A 274 -0.64 12.52 -9.92
N PHE A 275 -1.21 12.64 -8.73
CA PHE A 275 -0.58 12.17 -7.49
C PHE A 275 -0.16 10.69 -7.62
N GLY A 276 -1.01 9.83 -8.19
CA GLY A 276 -0.71 8.43 -8.43
C GLY A 276 0.47 8.21 -9.38
N VAL A 277 0.51 8.94 -10.50
CA VAL A 277 1.67 8.93 -11.43
C VAL A 277 2.94 9.35 -10.71
N ALA A 278 2.91 10.46 -10.00
CA ALA A 278 4.05 10.96 -9.25
C ALA A 278 4.51 9.97 -8.17
N PHE A 279 3.56 9.31 -7.48
CA PHE A 279 3.86 8.26 -6.51
C PHE A 279 4.57 7.06 -7.16
N ALA A 280 4.11 6.61 -8.33
CA ALA A 280 4.77 5.55 -9.07
C ALA A 280 6.19 5.95 -9.50
N LEU A 281 6.39 7.18 -9.99
CA LEU A 281 7.70 7.73 -10.32
C LEU A 281 8.60 7.80 -9.07
N GLY A 282 8.04 8.17 -7.92
CA GLY A 282 8.74 8.14 -6.63
C GLY A 282 9.26 6.74 -6.29
N ASN A 283 8.40 5.72 -6.39
CA ASN A 283 8.81 4.33 -6.19
C ASN A 283 9.91 3.88 -7.16
N LEU A 284 9.76 4.20 -8.45
CA LEU A 284 10.73 3.85 -9.49
C LEU A 284 12.06 4.58 -9.35
N SER A 285 12.08 5.75 -8.69
CA SER A 285 13.31 6.50 -8.40
C SER A 285 14.10 5.93 -7.21
N SER A 286 13.57 4.96 -6.50
CA SER A 286 14.20 4.34 -5.31
C SER A 286 15.63 3.84 -5.53
N PRO A 287 16.02 3.22 -6.67
CA PRO A 287 17.42 2.83 -6.91
C PRO A 287 18.41 4.01 -6.83
N LEU A 288 17.92 5.23 -7.03
CA LEU A 288 18.75 6.43 -6.87
C LEU A 288 19.17 6.64 -5.41
N SER A 289 18.37 6.15 -4.45
CA SER A 289 18.70 6.18 -3.03
C SER A 289 19.91 5.31 -2.67
N ASP A 290 20.28 4.33 -3.52
CA ASP A 290 21.50 3.53 -3.34
C ASP A 290 22.76 4.38 -3.60
N ARG A 291 22.65 5.38 -4.47
CA ARG A 291 23.77 6.27 -4.85
C ARG A 291 23.81 7.54 -4.01
N LEU A 292 22.66 8.16 -3.76
CA LEU A 292 22.55 9.43 -3.03
C LEU A 292 22.46 9.25 -1.51
N GLY A 293 22.27 8.00 -1.05
CA GLY A 293 22.02 7.68 0.35
C GLY A 293 20.54 7.59 0.72
N ARG A 294 20.20 6.64 1.59
CA ARG A 294 18.82 6.39 2.04
C ARG A 294 18.22 7.58 2.79
N VAL A 295 19.01 8.17 3.70
CA VAL A 295 18.55 9.24 4.60
C VAL A 295 18.20 10.52 3.85
N PRO A 296 19.06 11.09 3.01
CA PRO A 296 18.74 12.29 2.22
C PRO A 296 17.50 12.08 1.36
N PHE A 297 17.31 10.87 0.82
CA PHE A 297 16.19 10.54 -0.04
C PHE A 297 14.84 10.54 0.71
N VAL A 298 14.82 9.94 1.92
CA VAL A 298 13.63 9.98 2.81
C VAL A 298 13.32 11.41 3.26
N ILE A 299 14.34 12.18 3.63
CA ILE A 299 14.17 13.58 4.04
C ILE A 299 13.60 14.41 2.89
N ALA A 300 14.16 14.29 1.68
CA ALA A 300 13.67 14.99 0.50
C ALA A 300 12.20 14.68 0.22
N GLY A 301 11.79 13.40 0.31
CA GLY A 301 10.39 12.99 0.16
C GLY A 301 9.46 13.60 1.21
N CYS A 302 9.86 13.57 2.48
CA CYS A 302 9.09 14.16 3.57
C CYS A 302 8.94 15.68 3.39
N LEU A 303 10.02 16.38 3.04
CA LEU A 303 10.01 17.83 2.84
C LEU A 303 9.22 18.26 1.59
N ALA A 304 9.31 17.51 0.51
CA ALA A 304 8.53 17.76 -0.70
C ALA A 304 7.03 17.66 -0.41
N THR A 305 6.61 16.61 0.31
CA THR A 305 5.20 16.46 0.73
C THR A 305 4.78 17.57 1.69
N ALA A 306 5.55 17.84 2.73
CA ALA A 306 5.20 18.87 3.71
C ALA A 306 5.13 20.27 3.07
N GLY A 307 6.07 20.60 2.18
CA GLY A 307 6.08 21.87 1.45
C GLY A 307 4.91 22.01 0.49
N SER A 308 4.52 20.94 -0.20
CA SER A 308 3.36 20.98 -1.10
C SER A 308 2.03 21.15 -0.35
N ILE A 309 1.89 20.54 0.82
CA ILE A 309 0.74 20.74 1.71
C ILE A 309 0.70 22.20 2.21
N LEU A 310 1.85 22.77 2.60
CA LEU A 310 1.93 24.15 3.02
C LEU A 310 1.50 25.10 1.89
N LEU A 311 1.99 24.87 0.67
CA LEU A 311 1.62 25.65 -0.50
C LEU A 311 0.10 25.63 -0.74
N LEU A 312 -0.52 24.47 -0.67
CA LEU A 312 -1.97 24.32 -0.86
C LEU A 312 -2.78 25.01 0.25
N ASN A 313 -2.27 25.01 1.49
CA ASN A 313 -2.91 25.67 2.62
C ASN A 313 -2.81 27.22 2.58
N VAL A 314 -1.71 27.77 2.06
CA VAL A 314 -1.43 29.21 2.09
C VAL A 314 -1.96 29.92 0.85
N ALA A 315 -1.98 29.25 -0.30
CA ALA A 315 -2.35 29.86 -1.57
C ALA A 315 -3.41 29.04 -2.34
N PRO A 316 -4.56 28.72 -1.74
CA PRO A 316 -5.63 28.06 -2.46
C PRO A 316 -6.19 29.03 -3.51
N ASN A 317 -6.20 28.64 -4.77
CA ASN A 317 -6.76 29.42 -5.87
C ASN A 317 -7.56 28.51 -6.80
N PRO A 318 -8.90 28.45 -6.65
CA PRO A 318 -9.78 27.61 -7.47
C PRO A 318 -9.71 27.92 -8.97
N ASP A 319 -9.37 29.16 -9.35
CA ASP A 319 -9.27 29.56 -10.76
C ASP A 319 -7.98 29.09 -11.42
N SER A 320 -7.02 28.56 -10.65
CA SER A 320 -5.73 28.08 -11.15
C SER A 320 -5.51 26.61 -10.80
N SER A 321 -5.25 25.78 -11.77
CA SER A 321 -4.85 24.37 -11.56
C SER A 321 -3.38 24.21 -11.16
N LEU A 322 -2.58 25.26 -11.11
CA LEU A 322 -1.14 25.15 -10.85
C LEU A 322 -0.83 24.67 -9.42
N VAL A 323 -1.50 25.28 -8.42
CA VAL A 323 -1.25 24.91 -7.01
C VAL A 323 -1.64 23.46 -6.71
N PRO A 324 -2.86 22.97 -7.07
CA PRO A 324 -3.19 21.57 -6.87
C PRO A 324 -2.34 20.61 -7.71
N LEU A 325 -1.85 21.04 -8.89
CA LEU A 325 -0.91 20.25 -9.69
C LEU A 325 0.44 20.07 -8.98
N LEU A 326 1.00 21.16 -8.46
CA LEU A 326 2.25 21.13 -7.68
C LEU A 326 2.09 20.29 -6.41
N PHE A 327 0.96 20.44 -5.71
CA PHE A 327 0.62 19.61 -4.56
C PHE A 327 0.56 18.13 -4.95
N ALA A 328 -0.21 17.78 -5.98
CA ALA A 328 -0.39 16.40 -6.41
C ALA A 328 0.95 15.76 -6.82
N PHE A 329 1.78 16.49 -7.58
CA PHE A 329 3.07 15.97 -8.04
C PHE A 329 4.08 15.84 -6.89
N ALA A 330 4.27 16.89 -6.09
CA ALA A 330 5.29 16.89 -5.05
C ALA A 330 4.92 15.96 -3.87
N SER A 331 3.64 15.92 -3.46
CA SER A 331 3.17 15.00 -2.43
C SER A 331 3.17 13.55 -2.92
N GLY A 332 2.75 13.30 -4.17
CA GLY A 332 2.80 11.97 -4.77
C GLY A 332 4.23 11.44 -4.84
N TRP A 333 5.15 12.19 -5.45
CA TRP A 333 6.55 11.80 -5.51
C TRP A 333 7.15 11.62 -4.11
N GLY A 334 6.92 12.59 -3.21
CA GLY A 334 7.47 12.57 -1.86
C GLY A 334 7.02 11.38 -1.04
N LEU A 335 5.73 11.03 -1.06
CA LEU A 335 5.21 9.82 -0.40
C LEU A 335 5.63 8.53 -1.12
N GLY A 336 5.86 8.59 -2.43
CA GLY A 336 6.29 7.44 -3.23
C GLY A 336 7.74 7.03 -2.99
N VAL A 337 8.67 7.96 -2.73
CA VAL A 337 10.09 7.64 -2.53
C VAL A 337 10.39 7.04 -1.17
N VAL A 338 9.59 7.36 -0.14
CA VAL A 338 9.88 6.99 1.25
C VAL A 338 9.77 5.48 1.52
N PRO A 339 8.70 4.76 1.12
CA PRO A 339 8.54 3.36 1.44
C PRO A 339 9.71 2.48 0.97
N PRO A 340 10.11 2.49 -0.31
CA PRO A 340 11.18 1.63 -0.77
C PRO A 340 12.54 2.02 -0.17
N ALA A 341 12.82 3.31 0.02
CA ALA A 341 14.05 3.76 0.66
C ALA A 341 14.14 3.34 2.14
N CYS A 342 13.01 3.43 2.86
CA CYS A 342 12.92 3.03 4.26
C CYS A 342 13.05 1.50 4.42
N PHE A 343 12.36 0.71 3.57
CA PHE A 343 12.48 -0.75 3.59
C PHE A 343 13.89 -1.22 3.21
N ALA A 344 14.54 -0.56 2.25
CA ALA A 344 15.93 -0.85 1.92
C ALA A 344 16.86 -0.55 3.10
N ALA A 345 16.69 0.58 3.80
CA ALA A 345 17.46 0.90 5.00
C ALA A 345 17.24 -0.13 6.13
N MET A 346 16.04 -0.73 6.22
CA MET A 346 15.77 -1.84 7.14
C MET A 346 16.49 -3.12 6.72
N VAL A 347 16.48 -3.48 5.41
CA VAL A 347 17.20 -4.64 4.89
C VAL A 347 18.69 -4.52 5.16
N ASP A 348 19.27 -3.34 4.93
CA ASP A 348 20.69 -3.06 5.17
C ASP A 348 21.11 -3.39 6.62
N ARG A 349 20.17 -3.35 7.59
CA ARG A 349 20.44 -3.59 9.02
C ARG A 349 19.97 -4.93 9.57
N PHE A 350 18.85 -5.44 9.06
CA PHE A 350 18.15 -6.58 9.64
C PHE A 350 17.98 -7.74 8.64
N HIS A 351 18.89 -7.86 7.66
CA HIS A 351 18.87 -8.97 6.69
C HIS A 351 19.00 -10.34 7.36
N GLY A 352 18.48 -11.39 6.73
CA GLY A 352 18.56 -12.77 7.19
C GLY A 352 17.22 -13.50 7.13
N ARG A 353 17.20 -14.76 7.59
CA ARG A 353 16.07 -15.70 7.48
C ARG A 353 14.76 -15.15 8.06
N ASN A 354 14.84 -14.42 9.17
CA ASN A 354 13.66 -13.90 9.89
C ASN A 354 13.29 -12.44 9.49
N TYR A 355 13.87 -11.89 8.40
CA TYR A 355 13.56 -10.55 7.94
C TYR A 355 12.07 -10.34 7.67
N GLY A 356 11.38 -11.37 7.15
CA GLY A 356 9.94 -11.32 6.92
C GLY A 356 9.11 -10.98 8.16
N SER A 357 9.46 -11.54 9.33
CA SER A 357 8.77 -11.24 10.59
C SER A 357 9.07 -9.82 11.08
N ILE A 358 10.29 -9.33 10.88
CA ILE A 358 10.71 -7.96 11.23
C ILE A 358 9.97 -6.96 10.33
N HIS A 359 9.94 -7.21 9.03
CA HIS A 359 9.19 -6.41 8.06
C HIS A 359 7.68 -6.44 8.35
N GLY A 360 7.13 -7.61 8.68
CA GLY A 360 5.73 -7.76 9.06
C GLY A 360 5.34 -6.92 10.29
N THR A 361 6.25 -6.81 11.27
CA THR A 361 6.04 -5.92 12.42
C THR A 361 5.98 -4.45 11.98
N MET A 362 6.83 -4.04 11.05
CA MET A 362 6.78 -2.70 10.48
C MET A 362 5.45 -2.44 9.74
N ILE A 363 4.98 -3.40 8.95
CA ILE A 363 3.68 -3.30 8.24
C ILE A 363 2.52 -3.16 9.24
N LEU A 364 2.58 -3.85 10.39
CA LEU A 364 1.56 -3.68 11.43
C LEU A 364 1.50 -2.23 11.94
N PHE A 365 2.66 -1.61 12.23
CA PHE A 365 2.70 -0.22 12.66
C PHE A 365 2.24 0.75 11.56
N ILE A 366 2.57 0.49 10.30
CA ILE A 366 2.05 1.22 9.15
C ILE A 366 0.53 1.10 9.10
N SER A 367 -0.02 -0.10 9.28
CA SER A 367 -1.47 -0.32 9.25
C SER A 367 -2.20 0.36 10.41
N LEU A 368 -1.59 0.42 11.60
CA LEU A 368 -2.13 1.17 12.74
C LEU A 368 -2.19 2.68 12.44
N GLY A 369 -1.10 3.25 11.90
CA GLY A 369 -1.10 4.65 11.45
C GLY A 369 -2.12 4.91 10.34
N GLY A 370 -2.20 3.97 9.39
CA GLY A 370 -3.14 4.05 8.27
C GLY A 370 -4.61 3.88 8.65
N ALA A 371 -4.89 3.16 9.73
CA ALA A 371 -6.24 3.08 10.29
C ALA A 371 -6.59 4.33 11.11
N ALA A 372 -5.63 4.84 11.89
CA ALA A 372 -5.86 6.05 12.69
C ALA A 372 -6.04 7.30 11.82
N GLY A 373 -5.23 7.43 10.75
CA GLY A 373 -5.13 8.66 9.96
C GLY A 373 -6.45 9.13 9.34
N PRO A 374 -7.08 8.36 8.46
CA PRO A 374 -8.31 8.79 7.78
C PRO A 374 -9.45 9.08 8.75
N TRP A 375 -9.64 8.23 9.76
CA TRP A 375 -10.67 8.44 10.77
C TRP A 375 -10.43 9.71 11.57
N LEU A 376 -9.22 9.90 12.13
CA LEU A 376 -8.86 11.11 12.85
C LEU A 376 -8.94 12.36 11.97
N GLY A 377 -8.53 12.25 10.69
CA GLY A 377 -8.65 13.33 9.72
C GLY A 377 -10.10 13.78 9.54
N GLY A 378 -11.03 12.85 9.39
CA GLY A 378 -12.45 13.14 9.32
C GLY A 378 -13.01 13.74 10.61
N GLN A 379 -12.68 13.17 11.77
CA GLN A 379 -13.12 13.66 13.10
C GLN A 379 -12.60 15.08 13.38
N LEU A 380 -11.33 15.33 13.09
CA LEU A 380 -10.74 16.65 13.27
C LEU A 380 -11.40 17.70 12.37
N HIS A 381 -11.73 17.31 11.13
CA HIS A 381 -12.50 18.17 10.25
C HIS A 381 -13.91 18.43 10.80
N ASP A 382 -14.63 17.42 11.27
CA ASP A 382 -15.98 17.57 11.84
C ASP A 382 -15.98 18.50 13.07
N LEU A 383 -14.87 18.53 13.85
CA LEU A 383 -14.73 19.40 15.01
C LEU A 383 -14.26 20.83 14.67
N SER A 384 -13.36 20.97 13.67
CA SER A 384 -12.73 22.28 13.35
C SER A 384 -13.37 23.01 12.16
N GLY A 385 -14.19 22.31 11.37
CA GLY A 385 -14.78 22.82 10.14
C GLY A 385 -13.77 22.98 8.98
N SER A 386 -12.52 22.49 9.14
CA SER A 386 -11.46 22.72 8.17
C SER A 386 -10.44 21.59 8.11
N TYR A 387 -9.90 21.32 6.92
CA TYR A 387 -8.76 20.43 6.74
C TYR A 387 -7.40 21.04 7.12
N HIS A 388 -7.31 22.34 7.40
CA HIS A 388 -6.04 22.97 7.81
C HIS A 388 -5.39 22.29 9.00
N THR A 389 -6.16 21.99 10.04
CA THR A 389 -5.67 21.27 11.24
C THR A 389 -5.19 19.87 10.88
N VAL A 390 -5.95 19.15 10.06
CA VAL A 390 -5.63 17.80 9.62
C VAL A 390 -4.28 17.74 8.90
N PHE A 391 -4.12 18.59 7.89
CA PHE A 391 -2.89 18.64 7.09
C PHE A 391 -1.69 19.23 7.84
N THR A 392 -1.93 20.11 8.82
CA THR A 392 -0.85 20.55 9.74
C THR A 392 -0.32 19.39 10.58
N ILE A 393 -1.19 18.50 11.08
CA ILE A 393 -0.76 17.28 11.78
C ILE A 393 0.02 16.35 10.84
N VAL A 394 -0.41 16.21 9.59
CA VAL A 394 0.34 15.45 8.58
C VAL A 394 1.74 16.02 8.39
N GLN A 395 1.90 17.34 8.31
CA GLN A 395 3.21 18.00 8.20
C GLN A 395 4.09 17.71 9.42
N VAL A 396 3.55 17.80 10.63
CA VAL A 396 4.29 17.47 11.87
C VAL A 396 4.78 16.01 11.83
N PHE A 397 3.96 15.07 11.39
CA PHE A 397 4.34 13.67 11.30
C PHE A 397 5.39 13.41 10.21
N LEU A 398 5.33 14.13 9.08
CA LEU A 398 6.35 14.06 8.03
C LEU A 398 7.69 14.60 8.52
N ILE A 399 7.70 15.73 9.22
CA ILE A 399 8.91 16.31 9.83
C ILE A 399 9.47 15.35 10.89
N ALA A 400 8.62 14.78 11.75
CA ALA A 400 9.03 13.79 12.71
C ALA A 400 9.68 12.57 12.04
N ALA A 401 9.09 12.03 10.98
CA ALA A 401 9.67 10.93 10.22
C ALA A 401 11.03 11.29 9.60
N ALA A 402 11.17 12.51 9.05
CA ALA A 402 12.43 13.02 8.49
C ALA A 402 13.53 13.16 9.54
N VAL A 403 13.19 13.56 10.77
CA VAL A 403 14.13 13.63 11.89
C VAL A 403 14.49 12.23 12.38
N LEU A 404 13.51 11.37 12.57
CA LEU A 404 13.70 10.02 13.12
C LEU A 404 14.59 9.14 12.23
N ILE A 405 14.51 9.28 10.88
CA ILE A 405 15.33 8.47 9.97
C ILE A 405 16.83 8.74 10.14
N VAL A 406 17.22 9.98 10.45
CA VAL A 406 18.60 10.36 10.72
C VAL A 406 19.16 9.57 11.92
N PHE A 407 18.35 9.44 12.97
CA PHE A 407 18.76 8.71 14.17
C PHE A 407 18.66 7.19 14.01
N ALA A 408 17.67 6.70 13.22
CA ALA A 408 17.47 5.28 12.97
C ALA A 408 18.64 4.64 12.22
N THR A 409 19.30 5.41 11.36
CA THR A 409 20.37 4.93 10.48
C THR A 409 21.78 5.20 11.01
N ARG A 410 21.94 5.93 12.11
CA ARG A 410 23.25 6.13 12.72
C ARG A 410 23.87 4.79 13.13
N PRO A 411 25.19 4.60 12.93
CA PRO A 411 25.88 3.42 13.41
C PRO A 411 25.64 3.30 14.93
N SER A 412 25.13 2.16 15.39
CA SER A 412 25.05 1.94 16.84
C SER A 412 26.48 1.71 17.35
N SER A 413 26.90 2.49 18.32
CA SER A 413 28.10 2.25 19.10
C SER A 413 27.96 1.04 20.04
N MET A 414 27.19 0.03 19.63
CA MET A 414 27.15 -1.22 20.38
C MET A 414 28.48 -1.92 20.17
N LYS A 415 29.45 -1.67 21.06
CA LYS A 415 30.54 -2.61 21.31
C LYS A 415 29.84 -3.96 21.60
N LEU A 416 29.97 -4.89 20.68
CA LEU A 416 29.71 -6.29 20.96
C LEU A 416 30.69 -6.66 22.08
N ASN A 417 30.23 -6.68 23.32
CA ASN A 417 30.96 -7.37 24.36
C ASN A 417 30.96 -8.85 23.97
N PRO A 418 32.13 -9.47 23.98
CA PRO A 418 32.36 -10.86 23.58
C PRO A 418 31.53 -11.86 24.38
#